data_d8a38a2718bde3b43799c7489c812c25
#
_entry.id   d8a38a2718bde3b43799c7489c812c25
#
_cell.length_a   1.000
_cell.length_b   1.000
_cell.length_c   1.000
_cell.angle_alpha   90.00
_cell.angle_beta   90.00
_cell.angle_gamma   90.00
#
_symmetry.space_group_name_H-M   'P 1'
#
loop_
_entity.id
_entity.type
_entity.pdbx_description
1 polymer ?
#
loop_
_entity_poly.entity_id
_entity_poly.type
_entity_poly.pdbx_seq_one_letter_code
_entity_poly.pdbx_strand_id
1 'polypeptide(L)'
;MSLRIKKGDTVKVLTGAEKGESGKVLSVDVKNASVKVENVNMVSRHRKARSAQEQSGIVKSEGNIDISNVMLVCPSCGKTTRIATIEVEGKSHRSCKKCGFDIDTAKPAAPAKKKSSAKSEKSTGKVKRTRKSDAKPAEEK
;
A
#
# COMPACT_ATOMS: atom_id res chain seq x y z
N MET A 1 5.71 14.18 -21.70
CA MET A 1 6.47 13.33 -20.74
C MET A 1 5.72 12.01 -20.58
N SER A 2 6.41 10.89 -20.67
CA SER A 2 5.81 9.57 -20.46
C SER A 2 5.83 9.24 -18.96
N LEU A 3 4.67 9.07 -18.36
CA LEU A 3 4.57 8.67 -16.96
C LEU A 3 4.87 7.16 -16.83
N ARG A 4 5.70 6.83 -15.84
CA ARG A 4 6.12 5.45 -15.60
C ARG A 4 5.08 4.62 -14.83
N ILE A 5 4.11 5.28 -14.20
CA ILE A 5 2.99 4.64 -13.48
C ILE A 5 1.77 4.61 -14.39
N LYS A 6 1.12 3.47 -14.50
CA LYS A 6 -0.08 3.24 -15.30
C LYS A 6 -1.28 2.90 -14.41
N LYS A 7 -2.48 3.06 -14.96
CA LYS A 7 -3.72 2.60 -14.31
C LYS A 7 -3.64 1.10 -14.04
N GLY A 8 -4.00 0.69 -12.84
CA GLY A 8 -3.98 -0.71 -12.41
C GLY A 8 -2.70 -1.14 -11.70
N ASP A 9 -1.66 -0.30 -11.67
CA ASP A 9 -0.43 -0.57 -10.92
C ASP A 9 -0.70 -0.51 -9.41
N THR A 10 0.01 -1.31 -8.64
CA THR A 10 0.02 -1.18 -7.17
C THR A 10 1.14 -0.23 -6.77
N VAL A 11 0.80 0.79 -6.01
CA VAL A 11 1.76 1.81 -5.55
C VAL A 11 1.75 1.92 -4.03
N LYS A 12 2.86 2.38 -3.47
CA LYS A 12 3.02 2.70 -2.05
C LYS A 12 3.26 4.18 -1.89
N VAL A 13 2.58 4.81 -0.93
CA VAL A 13 2.74 6.22 -0.58
C VAL A 13 4.01 6.40 0.25
N LEU A 14 4.84 7.38 -0.14
CA LEU A 14 6.12 7.68 0.49
C LEU A 14 6.03 8.79 1.51
N THR A 15 5.15 9.76 1.29
CA THR A 15 5.05 11.01 2.07
C THR A 15 3.60 11.38 2.34
N GLY A 16 3.38 12.23 3.34
CA GLY A 16 2.05 12.70 3.72
C GLY A 16 1.47 11.95 4.92
N ALA A 17 0.19 12.24 5.23
CA ALA A 17 -0.51 11.66 6.38
C ALA A 17 -0.64 10.13 6.28
N GLU A 18 -0.82 9.63 5.07
CA GLU A 18 -1.03 8.19 4.77
C GLU A 18 0.27 7.52 4.29
N LYS A 19 1.42 8.00 4.76
CA LYS A 19 2.72 7.42 4.44
C LYS A 19 2.79 5.94 4.83
N GLY A 20 3.19 5.12 3.87
CA GLY A 20 3.34 3.67 4.08
C GLY A 20 2.16 2.85 3.60
N GLU A 21 1.02 3.47 3.30
CA GLU A 21 -0.12 2.80 2.71
C GLU A 21 0.15 2.42 1.25
N SER A 22 -0.50 1.38 0.80
CA SER A 22 -0.40 0.88 -0.57
C SER A 22 -1.78 0.61 -1.13
N GLY A 23 -1.98 1.03 -2.37
CA GLY A 23 -3.24 0.86 -3.06
C GLY A 23 -3.05 0.72 -4.56
N LYS A 24 -4.15 0.42 -5.23
CA LYS A 24 -4.18 0.31 -6.69
C LYS A 24 -4.44 1.67 -7.33
N VAL A 25 -3.76 1.97 -8.41
CA VAL A 25 -3.97 3.20 -9.18
C VAL A 25 -5.28 3.11 -9.97
N LEU A 26 -6.22 3.98 -9.65
CA LEU A 26 -7.53 4.08 -10.32
C LEU A 26 -7.46 4.91 -11.60
N SER A 27 -6.78 6.05 -11.52
CA SER A 27 -6.58 6.94 -12.66
C SER A 27 -5.25 7.67 -12.58
N VAL A 28 -4.73 8.07 -13.73
CA VAL A 28 -3.48 8.82 -13.88
C VAL A 28 -3.79 10.06 -14.68
N ASP A 29 -3.46 11.22 -14.14
CA ASP A 29 -3.53 12.50 -14.81
C ASP A 29 -2.13 12.90 -15.30
N VAL A 30 -1.93 12.82 -16.61
CA VAL A 30 -0.64 13.10 -17.25
C VAL A 30 -0.30 14.59 -17.20
N LYS A 31 -1.33 15.46 -17.28
CA LYS A 31 -1.13 16.93 -17.33
C LYS A 31 -0.63 17.47 -16.00
N ASN A 32 -1.24 17.00 -14.91
CA ASN A 32 -0.93 17.45 -13.56
C ASN A 32 0.09 16.54 -12.84
N ALA A 33 0.64 15.54 -13.53
CA ALA A 33 1.55 14.54 -12.94
C ALA A 33 1.00 13.95 -11.62
N SER A 34 -0.31 13.66 -11.58
CA SER A 34 -0.98 13.17 -10.39
C SER A 34 -1.70 11.85 -10.64
N VAL A 35 -1.89 11.08 -9.56
CA VAL A 35 -2.56 9.79 -9.58
C VAL A 35 -3.63 9.74 -8.50
N LYS A 36 -4.69 8.97 -8.75
CA LYS A 36 -5.67 8.58 -7.73
C LYS A 36 -5.41 7.14 -7.34
N VAL A 37 -5.30 6.92 -6.05
CA VAL A 37 -5.02 5.61 -5.46
C VAL A 37 -6.23 5.17 -4.64
N GLU A 38 -6.58 3.91 -4.76
CA GLU A 38 -7.71 3.30 -4.06
C GLU A 38 -7.54 3.42 -2.54
N ASN A 39 -8.59 3.91 -1.86
CA ASN A 39 -8.66 4.10 -0.40
C ASN A 39 -7.59 5.03 0.20
N VAL A 40 -6.91 5.83 -0.61
CA VAL A 40 -5.88 6.77 -0.17
C VAL A 40 -6.30 8.19 -0.51
N ASN A 41 -6.00 9.14 0.38
CA ASN A 41 -6.33 10.55 0.27
C ASN A 41 -7.85 10.79 0.07
N MET A 42 -8.66 10.21 0.96
CA MET A 42 -10.12 10.31 0.89
C MET A 42 -10.61 11.73 1.20
N VAL A 43 -11.23 12.36 0.23
CA VAL A 43 -11.77 13.72 0.33
C VAL A 43 -13.30 13.67 0.34
N SER A 44 -13.89 14.33 1.35
CA SER A 44 -15.33 14.53 1.46
C SER A 44 -15.73 15.87 0.85
N ARG A 45 -16.61 15.86 -0.14
CA ARG A 45 -17.09 17.07 -0.83
C ARG A 45 -18.59 17.17 -0.75
N HIS A 46 -19.10 18.34 -0.38
CA HIS A 46 -20.51 18.64 -0.46
C HIS A 46 -20.91 18.88 -1.92
N ARG A 47 -21.84 18.07 -2.42
CA ARG A 47 -22.40 18.20 -3.77
C ARG A 47 -23.84 18.72 -3.67
N LYS A 48 -24.10 19.84 -4.30
CA LYS A 48 -25.46 20.35 -4.47
C LYS A 48 -26.16 19.61 -5.61
N ALA A 49 -27.44 19.33 -5.47
CA ALA A 49 -28.27 18.83 -6.56
C ALA A 49 -28.28 19.81 -7.72
N ARG A 50 -28.07 19.34 -8.94
CA ARG A 50 -28.11 20.15 -10.16
C ARG A 50 -29.43 19.99 -10.91
N SER A 51 -30.18 18.93 -10.62
CA SER A 51 -31.52 18.68 -11.18
C SER A 51 -32.43 18.11 -10.10
N ALA A 52 -33.75 18.13 -10.36
CA ALA A 52 -34.77 17.61 -9.46
C ALA A 52 -34.60 16.08 -9.17
N GLN A 53 -33.86 15.37 -10.01
CA GLN A 53 -33.63 13.93 -9.88
C GLN A 53 -32.33 13.60 -9.12
N GLU A 54 -31.41 14.57 -8.96
CA GLU A 54 -30.17 14.37 -8.20
C GLU A 54 -30.38 14.75 -6.73
N GLN A 55 -29.90 13.89 -5.83
CA GLN A 55 -29.90 14.22 -4.40
C GLN A 55 -28.62 14.98 -4.04
N SER A 56 -28.76 16.03 -3.24
CA SER A 56 -27.62 16.69 -2.60
C SER A 56 -27.06 15.83 -1.48
N GLY A 57 -25.76 15.84 -1.29
CA GLY A 57 -25.16 15.05 -0.23
C GLY A 57 -23.64 15.24 -0.12
N ILE A 58 -23.06 14.51 0.84
CA ILE A 58 -21.59 14.43 1.00
C ILE A 58 -21.10 13.25 0.18
N VAL A 59 -20.28 13.54 -0.83
CA VAL A 59 -19.63 12.52 -1.67
C VAL A 59 -18.19 12.35 -1.20
N LYS A 60 -17.83 11.14 -0.84
CA LYS A 60 -16.44 10.76 -0.56
C LYS A 60 -15.81 10.22 -1.84
N SER A 61 -14.65 10.71 -2.17
CA SER A 61 -13.89 10.26 -3.34
C SER A 61 -12.40 10.36 -3.09
N GLU A 62 -11.62 9.56 -3.82
CA GLU A 62 -10.16 9.61 -3.75
C GLU A 62 -9.64 10.95 -4.32
N GLY A 63 -8.77 11.59 -3.56
CA GLY A 63 -8.07 12.80 -3.97
C GLY A 63 -6.87 12.49 -4.87
N ASN A 64 -6.37 13.52 -5.52
CA ASN A 64 -5.15 13.41 -6.34
C ASN A 64 -3.92 13.42 -5.43
N ILE A 65 -2.95 12.58 -5.76
CA ILE A 65 -1.64 12.49 -5.12
C ILE A 65 -0.60 12.73 -6.21
N ASP A 66 0.41 13.55 -5.93
CA ASP A 66 1.50 13.77 -6.87
C ASP A 66 2.31 12.49 -7.08
N ILE A 67 2.72 12.24 -8.33
CA ILE A 67 3.46 11.03 -8.73
C ILE A 67 4.80 10.91 -8.00
N SER A 68 5.41 12.03 -7.58
CA SER A 68 6.65 12.04 -6.81
C SER A 68 6.48 11.42 -5.41
N ASN A 69 5.25 11.47 -4.88
CA ASN A 69 4.92 10.97 -3.55
C ASN A 69 4.54 9.48 -3.51
N VAL A 70 4.55 8.82 -4.65
CA VAL A 70 4.23 7.39 -4.76
C VAL A 70 5.34 6.60 -5.43
N MET A 71 5.47 5.34 -5.06
CA MET A 71 6.44 4.42 -5.67
C MET A 71 5.76 3.10 -6.02
N LEU A 72 6.11 2.56 -7.19
CA LEU A 72 5.57 1.29 -7.65
C LEU A 72 5.99 0.13 -6.73
N VAL A 73 5.05 -0.76 -6.47
CA VAL A 73 5.30 -2.04 -5.81
C VAL A 73 5.41 -3.11 -6.88
N CYS A 74 6.52 -3.80 -6.94
CA CYS A 74 6.72 -4.88 -7.92
C CYS A 74 5.79 -6.06 -7.59
N PRO A 75 5.00 -6.59 -8.55
CA PRO A 75 4.11 -7.72 -8.32
C PRO A 75 4.84 -9.02 -8.02
N SER A 76 6.08 -9.18 -8.52
CA SER A 76 6.88 -10.39 -8.31
C SER A 76 7.57 -10.41 -6.95
N CYS A 77 8.34 -9.35 -6.62
CA CYS A 77 9.13 -9.35 -5.39
C CYS A 77 8.47 -8.62 -4.21
N GLY A 78 7.33 -7.95 -4.41
CA GLY A 78 6.58 -7.22 -3.37
C GLY A 78 7.31 -5.99 -2.79
N LYS A 79 8.44 -5.61 -3.36
CA LYS A 79 9.24 -4.48 -2.88
C LYS A 79 8.93 -3.21 -3.68
N THR A 80 8.96 -2.07 -3.01
CA THR A 80 8.92 -0.77 -3.70
C THR A 80 10.16 -0.60 -4.55
N THR A 81 9.98 -0.22 -5.81
CA THR A 81 11.06 -0.12 -6.78
C THR A 81 10.89 1.05 -7.74
N ARG A 82 12.01 1.54 -8.23
CA ARG A 82 12.03 2.42 -9.41
C ARG A 82 11.91 1.58 -10.67
N ILE A 83 11.26 2.13 -11.67
CA ILE A 83 11.05 1.48 -12.96
C ILE A 83 12.27 1.73 -13.85
N ALA A 84 12.82 0.66 -14.41
CA ALA A 84 13.73 0.70 -15.56
C ALA A 84 12.93 0.43 -16.84
N THR A 85 13.41 0.89 -17.96
CA THR A 85 12.85 0.59 -19.28
C THR A 85 13.75 -0.42 -19.96
N ILE A 86 13.18 -1.50 -20.44
CA ILE A 86 13.82 -2.52 -21.26
C ILE A 86 13.11 -2.57 -22.61
N GLU A 87 13.84 -2.87 -23.67
CA GLU A 87 13.29 -3.08 -25.00
C GLU A 87 13.15 -4.57 -25.23
N VAL A 88 11.94 -5.02 -25.46
CA VAL A 88 11.61 -6.41 -25.81
C VAL A 88 10.85 -6.38 -27.12
N GLU A 89 11.35 -7.08 -28.13
CA GLU A 89 10.72 -7.17 -29.48
C GLU A 89 10.37 -5.79 -30.09
N GLY A 90 11.26 -4.79 -29.90
CA GLY A 90 11.05 -3.44 -30.43
C GLY A 90 10.01 -2.59 -29.68
N LYS A 91 9.53 -3.06 -28.53
CA LYS A 91 8.61 -2.34 -27.63
C LYS A 91 9.32 -2.05 -26.32
N SER A 92 9.12 -0.83 -25.78
CA SER A 92 9.66 -0.48 -24.48
C SER A 92 8.72 -0.97 -23.37
N HIS A 93 9.26 -1.84 -22.52
CA HIS A 93 8.59 -2.42 -21.34
C HIS A 93 9.15 -1.86 -20.07
N ARG A 94 8.31 -1.82 -19.02
CA ARG A 94 8.70 -1.37 -17.69
C ARG A 94 9.19 -2.57 -16.88
N SER A 95 10.41 -2.48 -16.37
CA SER A 95 10.99 -3.54 -15.53
C SER A 95 11.31 -3.05 -14.12
N CYS A 96 11.28 -3.99 -13.18
CA CYS A 96 11.69 -3.76 -11.81
C CYS A 96 13.22 -3.66 -11.70
N LYS A 97 13.76 -2.55 -11.19
CA LYS A 97 15.21 -2.42 -10.96
C LYS A 97 15.80 -3.41 -9.97
N LYS A 98 14.96 -4.02 -9.11
CA LYS A 98 15.45 -4.91 -8.03
C LYS A 98 15.50 -6.38 -8.43
N CYS A 99 14.55 -6.85 -9.22
CA CYS A 99 14.45 -8.26 -9.62
C CYS A 99 14.48 -8.49 -11.13
N GLY A 100 14.50 -7.43 -11.95
CA GLY A 100 14.50 -7.52 -13.42
C GLY A 100 13.15 -7.95 -14.02
N PHE A 101 12.11 -8.13 -13.19
CA PHE A 101 10.83 -8.61 -13.63
C PHE A 101 10.14 -7.59 -14.55
N ASP A 102 9.58 -8.05 -15.68
CA ASP A 102 8.82 -7.22 -16.61
C ASP A 102 7.39 -7.01 -16.09
N ILE A 103 7.06 -5.74 -15.80
CA ILE A 103 5.80 -5.35 -15.16
C ILE A 103 4.64 -5.32 -16.15
N ASP A 104 4.93 -5.03 -17.42
CA ASP A 104 3.90 -4.87 -18.46
C ASP A 104 3.40 -6.21 -19.00
N THR A 105 4.22 -7.27 -18.98
CA THR A 105 3.85 -8.62 -19.41
C THR A 105 3.09 -9.40 -18.32
N ALA A 106 3.23 -9.01 -17.06
CA ALA A 106 2.55 -9.68 -15.98
C ALA A 106 1.06 -9.34 -15.97
N LYS A 107 0.22 -10.28 -16.28
CA LYS A 107 -1.18 -10.27 -15.84
C LYS A 107 -1.18 -10.12 -14.31
N PRO A 108 -2.08 -9.34 -13.70
CA PRO A 108 -2.10 -9.17 -12.25
C PRO A 108 -2.27 -10.53 -11.57
N ALA A 109 -1.20 -11.05 -11.01
CA ALA A 109 -1.28 -12.23 -10.16
C ALA A 109 -2.00 -11.81 -8.89
N ALA A 110 -3.04 -12.54 -8.53
CA ALA A 110 -3.74 -12.41 -7.27
C ALA A 110 -2.73 -12.45 -6.10
N PRO A 111 -2.96 -11.74 -4.98
CA PRO A 111 -2.00 -11.64 -3.90
C PRO A 111 -1.70 -13.01 -3.32
N ALA A 112 -0.48 -13.48 -3.53
CA ALA A 112 0.01 -14.72 -2.94
C ALA A 112 0.01 -14.55 -1.41
N LYS A 113 -0.80 -15.37 -0.74
CA LYS A 113 -0.83 -15.51 0.73
C LYS A 113 0.60 -15.78 1.22
N LYS A 114 1.15 -14.87 2.02
CA LYS A 114 2.42 -15.08 2.71
C LYS A 114 2.29 -16.31 3.58
N LYS A 115 2.99 -17.39 3.24
CA LYS A 115 3.29 -18.47 4.18
C LYS A 115 4.24 -17.90 5.23
N SER A 116 3.76 -17.73 6.45
CA SER A 116 4.58 -17.46 7.61
C SER A 116 5.39 -18.72 7.91
N SER A 117 6.68 -18.68 7.61
CA SER A 117 7.62 -19.69 8.11
C SER A 117 7.85 -19.40 9.59
N ALA A 118 7.16 -20.15 10.45
CA ALA A 118 7.48 -20.22 11.86
C ALA A 118 8.81 -20.97 12.00
N LYS A 119 9.87 -20.22 12.31
CA LYS A 119 11.12 -20.83 12.78
C LYS A 119 11.00 -21.00 14.29
N SER A 120 10.81 -22.26 14.69
CA SER A 120 10.90 -22.71 16.07
C SER A 120 12.33 -22.54 16.56
N GLU A 121 12.56 -21.68 17.53
CA GLU A 121 13.78 -21.74 18.35
C GLU A 121 13.44 -22.29 19.71
N LYS A 122 13.97 -23.49 19.91
CA LYS A 122 14.05 -24.27 21.12
C LYS A 122 15.11 -23.65 22.01
N SER A 123 14.76 -23.10 23.16
CA SER A 123 15.73 -22.86 24.23
C SER A 123 15.24 -23.47 25.52
N THR A 124 16.03 -24.41 25.93
CA THR A 124 16.04 -25.20 27.16
C THR A 124 16.32 -24.31 28.40
N GLY A 125 15.52 -24.53 29.42
CA GLY A 125 15.98 -24.68 30.78
C GLY A 125 16.44 -23.47 31.56
N LYS A 126 15.75 -23.10 32.61
CA LYS A 126 16.23 -23.28 33.97
C LYS A 126 15.20 -22.87 35.01
N VAL A 127 14.71 -23.84 35.71
CA VAL A 127 13.93 -23.70 36.93
C VAL A 127 14.81 -23.04 38.01
N LYS A 128 14.30 -21.97 38.63
CA LYS A 128 14.73 -21.59 39.98
C LYS A 128 13.51 -21.26 40.84
N ARG A 129 13.24 -22.17 41.74
CA ARG A 129 12.38 -22.04 42.92
C ARG A 129 12.98 -20.97 43.84
N THR A 130 12.16 -20.15 44.43
CA THR A 130 12.19 -19.71 45.85
C THR A 130 11.08 -18.72 46.07
N ARG A 131 10.24 -19.04 46.88
CA ARG A 131 9.82 -18.86 48.27
C ARG A 131 8.71 -17.83 48.41
N LYS A 132 7.61 -18.35 48.72
CA LYS A 132 6.52 -18.08 49.64
C LYS A 132 6.92 -17.09 50.73
N SER A 133 6.15 -16.01 50.87
CA SER A 133 5.90 -15.36 52.16
C SER A 133 4.49 -14.78 52.14
N ASP A 134 3.72 -15.34 53.04
CA ASP A 134 2.41 -14.92 53.45
C ASP A 134 2.46 -13.53 54.11
N ALA A 135 1.42 -12.72 53.92
CA ALA A 135 0.87 -11.94 55.00
C ALA A 135 -0.49 -11.33 54.60
N LYS A 136 -1.42 -11.60 55.43
CA LYS A 136 -2.86 -11.40 55.48
C LYS A 136 -3.20 -9.97 55.96
N PRO A 137 -4.49 -9.62 56.03
CA PRO A 137 -5.08 -8.30 55.79
C PRO A 137 -5.45 -7.55 57.10
N ALA A 138 -5.86 -6.33 56.97
CA ALA A 138 -6.72 -5.56 57.91
C ALA A 138 -7.26 -4.35 57.13
N GLU A 139 -8.52 -4.24 56.85
CA GLU A 139 -9.72 -3.93 57.62
C GLU A 139 -9.76 -2.50 58.22
N GLU A 140 -10.86 -1.81 57.94
CA GLU A 140 -11.60 -0.75 58.59
C GLU A 140 -11.01 0.67 58.61
N LYS A 141 -11.68 1.62 58.05
CA LYS A 141 -12.88 2.37 58.50
C LYS A 141 -13.36 3.32 57.41
#